data_925c15d81a60629a6e73c8731e29e5de
#
_entry.id   925c15d81a60629a6e73c8731e29e5de
#
_cell.length_a   1.000
_cell.length_b   1.000
_cell.length_c   1.000
_cell.angle_alpha   90.00
_cell.angle_beta   90.00
_cell.angle_gamma   90.00
#
_symmetry.space_group_name_H-M   'P 1'
#
loop_
_entity.id
_entity.type
_entity.pdbx_description
1 polymer ?
#
loop_
_entity_poly.entity_id
_entity_poly.type
_entity_poly.pdbx_seq_one_letter_code
_entity_poly.pdbx_strand_id
1 'polypeptide(L)'
;MQCCAAATLSCLTATNKSLHQGALVQAGAIPIFLPTSRNAFGMIGAVDWDAWDEDYLRDQIRKNPLVKDSERYKVARPFRLACIQLATYDGTIYNVRKVMEKIGRLCDYVLWDEAWIGYNAFHPLFEDHSPMRIEALSPEMPGLFSTQSVHKQGAGFSQASQIHKRDEHIRGQRRYVEHKRFNESFLMNASTSPFYPLFASLDVNAKVHNGKAGEMLWDRCIELGIETRKKFREFSHYFAHTGRDTEEQWFFDPFVPDTVTIQGSRFTKDVLDAPWESLPTEVIKREQQCWNFHPQSAWHGYAGYADGYAMVDPNKLALLTPGINRKTGEYLDFGVPATVVANYLREQRVVPEKCDLNSILFLMTPAEDESKLNTLIAKLVKFKNLWDRDAPLPEVLPTVYAANRERYDGYTLRQVCNEMHDFYRQANVKELQRLCFRATSFPELAKSPKDAYEALVANEVDYVPLEEAKGRISATLALIYPPGIGVIVPGERWDDRAQPMLDYFLAFQESFNRFSGFNYEVQGVFQERVDGRIKFHTYVVRE
;
A
#
# COMPACT_ATOMS: atom_id res chain seq x y z
N MET A 1 12.03 -18.28 -7.65
CA MET A 1 11.82 -19.47 -6.78
C MET A 1 13.08 -20.27 -6.50
N GLN A 2 13.90 -20.69 -7.46
CA GLN A 2 15.19 -21.36 -7.15
C GLN A 2 16.19 -20.49 -6.35
N CYS A 3 15.99 -19.19 -6.25
CA CYS A 3 16.79 -18.35 -5.37
C CYS A 3 16.52 -18.58 -3.87
N CYS A 4 15.38 -19.20 -3.54
CA CYS A 4 15.00 -19.53 -2.17
C CYS A 4 14.95 -21.06 -2.02
N ALA A 5 16.11 -21.71 -1.92
CA ALA A 5 16.16 -23.13 -1.57
C ALA A 5 15.67 -23.34 -0.13
N ALA A 6 15.09 -24.49 0.16
CA ALA A 6 14.63 -24.87 1.49
C ALA A 6 15.68 -24.49 2.57
N ALA A 7 15.25 -23.87 3.64
CA ALA A 7 16.07 -23.32 4.72
C ALA A 7 16.88 -22.04 4.40
N THR A 8 16.58 -21.32 3.31
CA THR A 8 17.25 -20.06 3.00
C THR A 8 16.41 -18.88 3.49
N LEU A 9 16.99 -17.99 4.28
CA LEU A 9 16.32 -16.80 4.78
C LEU A 9 16.00 -15.80 3.66
N SER A 10 14.78 -15.29 3.69
CA SER A 10 14.35 -14.16 2.87
C SER A 10 13.95 -13.01 3.79
N CYS A 11 14.35 -11.79 3.43
CA CYS A 11 13.90 -10.58 4.10
C CYS A 11 12.67 -10.05 3.34
N LEU A 12 11.55 -9.89 4.02
CA LEU A 12 10.32 -9.39 3.44
C LEU A 12 9.86 -8.13 4.14
N THR A 13 9.24 -7.24 3.37
CA THR A 13 8.53 -6.11 3.97
C THR A 13 7.11 -6.52 4.36
N ALA A 14 6.56 -5.97 5.43
CA ALA A 14 5.18 -6.23 5.84
C ALA A 14 4.13 -5.66 4.85
N THR A 15 4.53 -4.77 3.95
CA THR A 15 3.62 -4.15 2.97
C THR A 15 3.14 -5.08 1.86
N ASN A 16 3.74 -6.25 1.72
CA ASN A 16 3.37 -7.18 0.63
C ASN A 16 3.37 -8.65 1.05
N LYS A 17 2.87 -8.95 2.24
CA LYS A 17 2.77 -10.34 2.73
C LYS A 17 2.03 -11.25 1.74
N SER A 18 0.97 -10.78 1.09
CA SER A 18 0.11 -11.59 0.24
C SER A 18 0.77 -12.08 -1.06
N LEU A 19 1.50 -11.23 -1.78
CA LEU A 19 2.18 -11.62 -3.02
C LEU A 19 3.35 -12.56 -2.75
N HIS A 20 4.08 -12.31 -1.66
CA HIS A 20 5.26 -13.10 -1.32
C HIS A 20 4.90 -14.44 -0.67
N GLN A 21 3.70 -14.57 -0.10
CA GLN A 21 3.26 -15.81 0.52
C GLN A 21 3.27 -16.98 -0.45
N GLY A 22 2.70 -16.83 -1.66
CA GLY A 22 2.75 -17.89 -2.67
C GLY A 22 4.18 -18.32 -3.00
N ALA A 23 5.12 -17.36 -3.09
CA ALA A 23 6.52 -17.64 -3.29
C ALA A 23 7.18 -18.34 -2.08
N LEU A 24 6.82 -17.92 -0.85
CA LEU A 24 7.32 -18.55 0.39
C LEU A 24 6.84 -20.00 0.51
N VAL A 25 5.56 -20.26 0.23
CA VAL A 25 4.98 -21.61 0.23
C VAL A 25 5.69 -22.50 -0.79
N GLN A 26 5.82 -22.04 -2.04
CA GLN A 26 6.45 -22.83 -3.10
C GLN A 26 7.95 -23.05 -2.89
N ALA A 27 8.65 -22.06 -2.38
CA ALA A 27 10.10 -22.14 -2.15
C ALA A 27 10.46 -22.77 -0.79
N GLY A 28 9.52 -22.86 0.14
CA GLY A 28 9.80 -23.27 1.53
C GLY A 28 10.74 -22.30 2.24
N ALA A 29 10.71 -21.02 1.89
CA ALA A 29 11.60 -20.03 2.46
C ALA A 29 11.12 -19.56 3.83
N ILE A 30 12.07 -19.21 4.71
CA ILE A 30 11.80 -18.66 6.04
C ILE A 30 11.75 -17.13 5.92
N PRO A 31 10.61 -16.48 6.23
CA PRO A 31 10.50 -15.03 6.16
C PRO A 31 11.02 -14.33 7.42
N ILE A 32 11.54 -13.11 7.22
CA ILE A 32 11.68 -12.08 8.23
C ILE A 32 10.81 -10.90 7.80
N PHE A 33 9.76 -10.61 8.55
CA PHE A 33 8.87 -9.50 8.28
C PHE A 33 9.37 -8.23 8.95
N LEU A 34 9.26 -7.09 8.26
CA LEU A 34 9.68 -5.80 8.77
C LEU A 34 8.47 -4.94 9.13
N PRO A 35 8.55 -4.14 10.21
CA PRO A 35 7.47 -3.25 10.60
C PRO A 35 7.32 -2.11 9.59
N THR A 36 6.08 -1.84 9.22
CA THR A 36 5.71 -0.71 8.37
C THR A 36 4.85 0.27 9.12
N SER A 37 4.93 1.53 8.72
CA SER A 37 4.09 2.57 9.30
C SER A 37 2.71 2.61 8.64
N ARG A 38 1.72 3.02 9.41
CA ARG A 38 0.44 3.53 8.92
C ARG A 38 0.14 4.85 9.59
N ASN A 39 -0.40 5.79 8.85
CA ASN A 39 -0.84 7.05 9.42
C ASN A 39 -2.29 6.97 9.93
N ALA A 40 -2.75 8.03 10.57
CA ALA A 40 -4.10 8.09 11.15
C ALA A 40 -5.23 8.01 10.12
N PHE A 41 -4.95 8.29 8.85
CA PHE A 41 -5.94 8.24 7.75
C PHE A 41 -6.08 6.83 7.12
N GLY A 42 -5.35 5.85 7.65
CA GLY A 42 -5.31 4.49 7.14
C GLY A 42 -4.31 4.27 6.00
N MET A 43 -3.52 5.28 5.62
CA MET A 43 -2.58 5.16 4.51
C MET A 43 -1.33 4.38 4.91
N ILE A 44 -0.82 3.59 3.95
CA ILE A 44 0.35 2.74 4.13
C ILE A 44 1.61 3.56 3.90
N GLY A 45 2.49 3.57 4.90
CA GLY A 45 3.82 4.16 4.81
C GLY A 45 4.93 3.16 4.48
N ALA A 46 6.15 3.62 4.61
CA ALA A 46 7.35 2.82 4.42
C ALA A 46 7.68 1.97 5.66
N VAL A 47 8.61 1.06 5.53
CA VAL A 47 9.27 0.36 6.65
C VAL A 47 9.96 1.41 7.53
N ASP A 48 9.95 1.22 8.84
CA ASP A 48 10.68 2.09 9.76
C ASP A 48 12.17 2.11 9.39
N TRP A 49 12.79 3.29 9.37
CA TRP A 49 14.17 3.44 8.89
C TRP A 49 15.17 2.57 9.66
N ASP A 50 15.02 2.50 10.98
CA ASP A 50 15.93 1.71 11.84
C ASP A 50 15.73 0.19 11.67
N ALA A 51 14.61 -0.25 11.10
CA ALA A 51 14.38 -1.67 10.79
C ALA A 51 15.23 -2.18 9.62
N TRP A 52 15.87 -1.29 8.87
CA TRP A 52 16.87 -1.64 7.87
C TRP A 52 18.28 -1.81 8.44
N ASP A 53 18.52 -1.49 9.71
CA ASP A 53 19.85 -1.61 10.33
C ASP A 53 20.29 -3.07 10.41
N GLU A 54 21.58 -3.28 10.14
CA GLU A 54 22.18 -4.61 10.11
C GLU A 54 21.99 -5.35 11.45
N ASP A 55 22.19 -4.66 12.58
CA ASP A 55 22.04 -5.26 13.90
C ASP A 55 20.59 -5.67 14.17
N TYR A 56 19.63 -4.84 13.79
CA TYR A 56 18.21 -5.18 13.89
C TYR A 56 17.89 -6.42 13.05
N LEU A 57 18.30 -6.45 11.79
CA LEU A 57 18.04 -7.56 10.88
C LEU A 57 18.68 -8.87 11.34
N ARG A 58 19.92 -8.82 11.86
CA ARG A 58 20.60 -9.98 12.42
C ARG A 58 19.92 -10.49 13.70
N ASP A 59 19.42 -9.59 14.53
CA ASP A 59 18.66 -9.96 15.74
C ASP A 59 17.31 -10.62 15.37
N GLN A 60 16.63 -10.17 14.33
CA GLN A 60 15.41 -10.83 13.83
C GLN A 60 15.69 -12.26 13.35
N ILE A 61 16.83 -12.51 12.69
CA ILE A 61 17.25 -13.86 12.30
C ILE A 61 17.45 -14.73 13.54
N ARG A 62 18.19 -14.21 14.53
CA ARG A 62 18.50 -14.92 15.78
C ARG A 62 17.25 -15.31 16.58
N LYS A 63 16.21 -14.45 16.54
CA LYS A 63 14.95 -14.64 17.25
C LYS A 63 13.93 -15.52 16.48
N ASN A 64 14.15 -15.77 15.20
CA ASN A 64 13.19 -16.52 14.39
C ASN A 64 13.27 -18.04 14.73
N PRO A 65 12.19 -18.65 15.25
CA PRO A 65 12.22 -20.04 15.72
C PRO A 65 12.37 -21.07 14.58
N LEU A 66 12.12 -20.67 13.34
CA LEU A 66 12.25 -21.55 12.17
C LEU A 66 13.68 -21.62 11.64
N VAL A 67 14.58 -20.73 12.08
CA VAL A 67 15.98 -20.75 11.66
C VAL A 67 16.75 -21.81 12.45
N LYS A 68 16.98 -22.97 11.82
CA LYS A 68 17.67 -24.10 12.45
C LYS A 68 19.17 -23.89 12.66
N ASP A 69 19.81 -23.08 11.81
CA ASP A 69 21.23 -22.73 11.93
C ASP A 69 21.37 -21.53 12.88
N SER A 70 21.76 -21.82 14.14
CA SER A 70 21.92 -20.81 15.19
C SER A 70 23.01 -19.77 14.88
N GLU A 71 23.92 -20.04 13.94
CA GLU A 71 25.00 -19.14 13.54
C GLU A 71 24.66 -18.33 12.26
N ARG A 72 23.49 -18.56 11.69
CA ARG A 72 23.06 -17.94 10.43
C ARG A 72 23.15 -16.41 10.46
N TYR A 73 22.82 -15.79 11.59
CA TYR A 73 22.87 -14.34 11.75
C TYR A 73 24.28 -13.75 11.64
N LYS A 74 25.36 -14.58 11.81
CA LYS A 74 26.77 -14.15 11.71
C LYS A 74 27.30 -14.21 10.27
N VAL A 75 26.60 -14.87 9.36
CA VAL A 75 27.04 -14.99 7.95
C VAL A 75 27.07 -13.60 7.32
N ALA A 76 28.08 -13.34 6.49
CA ALA A 76 28.24 -12.04 5.83
C ALA A 76 26.99 -11.62 5.02
N ARG A 77 26.38 -12.58 4.30
CA ARG A 77 25.12 -12.38 3.57
C ARG A 77 24.06 -13.36 4.09
N PRO A 78 23.36 -13.00 5.18
CA PRO A 78 22.43 -13.92 5.80
C PRO A 78 21.16 -14.11 4.97
N PHE A 79 20.79 -13.14 4.10
CA PHE A 79 19.59 -13.19 3.30
C PHE A 79 19.88 -13.65 1.86
N ARG A 80 19.10 -14.60 1.38
CA ARG A 80 19.13 -15.00 -0.02
C ARG A 80 18.45 -13.97 -0.91
N LEU A 81 17.32 -13.44 -0.45
CA LEU A 81 16.50 -12.50 -1.19
C LEU A 81 15.84 -11.52 -0.22
N ALA A 82 15.95 -10.23 -0.49
CA ALA A 82 15.05 -9.22 0.04
C ALA A 82 13.96 -8.93 -0.99
N CYS A 83 12.70 -8.93 -0.56
CA CYS A 83 11.55 -8.57 -1.39
C CYS A 83 10.94 -7.27 -0.87
N ILE A 84 11.01 -6.22 -1.65
CA ILE A 84 10.59 -4.87 -1.25
C ILE A 84 9.59 -4.34 -2.25
N GLN A 85 8.40 -3.99 -1.79
CA GLN A 85 7.45 -3.24 -2.61
C GLN A 85 7.95 -1.79 -2.72
N LEU A 86 8.40 -1.38 -3.92
CA LEU A 86 9.02 -0.08 -4.14
C LEU A 86 8.07 1.08 -3.89
N ALA A 87 6.80 0.93 -4.27
CA ALA A 87 5.76 1.89 -3.97
C ALA A 87 4.61 1.20 -3.25
N THR A 88 4.19 1.72 -2.10
CA THR A 88 2.99 1.24 -1.43
C THR A 88 1.75 1.53 -2.25
N TYR A 89 0.64 0.87 -1.93
CA TYR A 89 -0.63 1.10 -2.61
C TYR A 89 -1.03 2.59 -2.55
N ASP A 90 -0.81 3.25 -1.42
CA ASP A 90 -1.15 4.66 -1.19
C ASP A 90 -0.12 5.65 -1.75
N GLY A 91 0.97 5.16 -2.36
CA GLY A 91 1.93 6.01 -3.06
C GLY A 91 3.12 6.48 -2.20
N THR A 92 3.49 5.75 -1.18
CA THR A 92 4.79 5.95 -0.54
C THR A 92 5.86 5.25 -1.36
N ILE A 93 6.81 5.99 -1.93
CA ILE A 93 7.92 5.48 -2.75
C ILE A 93 9.21 5.53 -1.95
N TYR A 94 9.97 4.42 -1.94
CA TYR A 94 11.28 4.35 -1.29
C TYR A 94 12.38 4.99 -2.15
N ASN A 95 13.34 5.64 -1.51
CA ASN A 95 14.63 5.94 -2.12
C ASN A 95 15.45 4.65 -2.18
N VAL A 96 15.62 4.13 -3.40
CA VAL A 96 16.29 2.85 -3.64
C VAL A 96 17.74 2.87 -3.20
N ARG A 97 18.46 3.99 -3.44
CA ARG A 97 19.88 4.11 -3.09
C ARG A 97 20.08 4.01 -1.59
N LYS A 98 19.27 4.74 -0.81
CA LYS A 98 19.34 4.73 0.66
C LYS A 98 19.02 3.35 1.26
N VAL A 99 18.01 2.66 0.75
CA VAL A 99 17.70 1.30 1.20
C VAL A 99 18.82 0.33 0.82
N MET A 100 19.34 0.43 -0.40
CA MET A 100 20.47 -0.41 -0.86
C MET A 100 21.75 -0.19 -0.07
N GLU A 101 22.02 1.02 0.43
CA GLU A 101 23.14 1.30 1.33
C GLU A 101 23.04 0.51 2.64
N LYS A 102 21.82 0.35 3.18
CA LYS A 102 21.57 -0.40 4.41
C LYS A 102 21.67 -1.93 4.21
N ILE A 103 20.96 -2.47 3.21
CA ILE A 103 20.77 -3.92 3.10
C ILE A 103 21.58 -4.59 1.98
N GLY A 104 22.17 -3.81 1.07
CA GLY A 104 22.76 -4.37 -0.13
C GLY A 104 23.86 -5.39 0.13
N ARG A 105 24.65 -5.22 1.19
CA ARG A 105 25.70 -6.17 1.59
C ARG A 105 25.18 -7.38 2.35
N LEU A 106 23.96 -7.34 2.84
CA LEU A 106 23.34 -8.43 3.61
C LEU A 106 22.59 -9.43 2.74
N CYS A 107 22.29 -9.08 1.48
CA CYS A 107 21.45 -9.86 0.57
C CYS A 107 22.26 -10.38 -0.62
N ASP A 108 21.97 -11.61 -1.09
CA ASP A 108 22.46 -12.07 -2.37
C ASP A 108 21.76 -11.37 -3.53
N TYR A 109 20.44 -11.19 -3.41
CA TYR A 109 19.58 -10.49 -4.34
C TYR A 109 18.58 -9.59 -3.62
N VAL A 110 18.16 -8.53 -4.32
CA VAL A 110 17.01 -7.70 -3.94
C VAL A 110 16.00 -7.70 -5.09
N LEU A 111 14.76 -8.04 -4.79
CA LEU A 111 13.63 -7.91 -5.70
C LEU A 111 12.84 -6.68 -5.29
N TRP A 112 12.74 -5.74 -6.22
CA TRP A 112 11.90 -4.57 -6.12
C TRP A 112 10.58 -4.85 -6.82
N ASP A 113 9.49 -4.86 -6.05
CA ASP A 113 8.14 -4.97 -6.59
C ASP A 113 7.67 -3.58 -7.03
N GLU A 114 7.72 -3.35 -8.32
CA GLU A 114 7.30 -2.11 -8.99
C GLU A 114 5.91 -2.24 -9.62
N ALA A 115 5.08 -3.14 -9.10
CA ALA A 115 3.75 -3.39 -9.67
C ALA A 115 2.89 -2.12 -9.78
N TRP A 116 3.13 -1.12 -8.93
CA TRP A 116 2.39 0.14 -8.86
C TRP A 116 3.22 1.36 -9.28
N ILE A 117 4.42 1.19 -9.84
CA ILE A 117 5.33 2.27 -10.19
C ILE A 117 6.25 1.92 -11.38
N GLY A 118 5.82 1.06 -12.28
CA GLY A 118 6.64 0.65 -13.44
C GLY A 118 7.06 1.80 -14.40
N TYR A 119 6.61 3.01 -14.15
CA TYR A 119 6.97 4.21 -14.91
C TYR A 119 8.14 5.01 -14.32
N ASN A 120 8.65 4.65 -13.15
CA ASN A 120 9.68 5.41 -12.44
C ASN A 120 10.98 5.59 -13.23
N ALA A 121 11.29 4.66 -14.13
CA ALA A 121 12.47 4.75 -14.99
C ALA A 121 12.36 5.82 -16.08
N PHE A 122 11.19 6.37 -16.36
CA PHE A 122 10.95 7.23 -17.53
C PHE A 122 10.90 8.73 -17.22
N HIS A 123 10.86 9.12 -15.93
CA HIS A 123 10.83 10.53 -15.55
C HIS A 123 11.94 10.87 -14.56
N PRO A 124 12.66 12.02 -14.72
CA PRO A 124 13.82 12.38 -13.89
C PRO A 124 13.49 12.60 -12.40
N LEU A 125 12.26 12.93 -12.05
CA LEU A 125 11.82 13.05 -10.65
C LEU A 125 12.11 11.79 -9.83
N PHE A 126 12.11 10.61 -10.48
CA PHE A 126 12.31 9.31 -9.83
C PHE A 126 13.74 8.77 -9.93
N GLU A 127 14.75 9.61 -10.20
CA GLU A 127 16.12 9.16 -10.44
C GLU A 127 16.67 8.25 -9.34
N ASP A 128 16.45 8.61 -8.06
CA ASP A 128 16.88 7.83 -6.90
C ASP A 128 15.86 6.76 -6.46
N HIS A 129 14.72 6.68 -7.14
CA HIS A 129 13.58 5.81 -6.82
C HIS A 129 13.37 4.71 -7.88
N SER A 130 14.37 4.46 -8.76
CA SER A 130 14.30 3.40 -9.75
C SER A 130 15.52 2.48 -9.66
N PRO A 131 15.32 1.19 -9.32
CA PRO A 131 16.42 0.22 -9.24
C PRO A 131 17.04 -0.05 -10.61
N MET A 132 16.29 0.14 -11.69
CA MET A 132 16.78 -0.08 -13.04
C MET A 132 17.66 1.09 -13.55
N ARG A 133 17.64 2.25 -12.90
CA ARG A 133 18.47 3.43 -13.21
C ARG A 133 19.75 3.54 -12.38
N ILE A 134 20.02 2.63 -11.46
CA ILE A 134 21.31 2.61 -10.75
C ILE A 134 22.41 2.35 -11.77
N GLU A 135 23.30 3.33 -12.00
CA GLU A 135 24.28 3.27 -13.09
C GLU A 135 25.37 2.23 -12.85
N ALA A 136 26.01 2.25 -11.69
CA ALA A 136 27.12 1.37 -11.36
C ALA A 136 26.78 0.44 -10.19
N LEU A 137 26.83 -0.87 -10.42
CA LEU A 137 26.71 -1.90 -9.39
C LEU A 137 28.09 -2.54 -9.21
N SER A 138 28.65 -2.42 -8.00
CA SER A 138 29.91 -3.10 -7.68
C SER A 138 29.70 -4.59 -7.42
N PRO A 139 30.75 -5.43 -7.52
CA PRO A 139 30.64 -6.87 -7.22
C PRO A 139 30.19 -7.20 -5.80
N GLU A 140 30.26 -6.26 -4.87
CA GLU A 140 29.76 -6.42 -3.49
C GLU A 140 28.25 -6.18 -3.37
N MET A 141 27.65 -5.49 -4.33
CA MET A 141 26.22 -5.22 -4.33
C MET A 141 25.41 -6.48 -4.69
N PRO A 142 24.14 -6.59 -4.28
CA PRO A 142 23.28 -7.73 -4.62
C PRO A 142 22.90 -7.72 -6.10
N GLY A 143 22.55 -8.86 -6.64
CA GLY A 143 21.80 -8.92 -7.88
C GLY A 143 20.44 -8.26 -7.72
N LEU A 144 19.93 -7.62 -8.76
CA LEU A 144 18.65 -6.92 -8.73
C LEU A 144 17.63 -7.64 -9.61
N PHE A 145 16.41 -7.76 -9.07
CA PHE A 145 15.20 -8.02 -9.84
C PHE A 145 14.24 -6.84 -9.70
N SER A 146 13.47 -6.58 -10.75
CA SER A 146 12.33 -5.68 -10.71
C SER A 146 11.15 -6.36 -11.38
N THR A 147 9.98 -6.35 -10.73
CA THR A 147 8.73 -6.88 -11.27
C THR A 147 7.76 -5.73 -11.50
N GLN A 148 7.18 -5.66 -12.71
CA GLN A 148 6.31 -4.57 -13.11
C GLN A 148 5.00 -5.12 -13.67
N SER A 149 3.87 -4.64 -13.13
CA SER A 149 2.54 -4.89 -13.69
C SER A 149 2.24 -3.84 -14.75
N VAL A 150 2.65 -4.09 -15.99
CA VAL A 150 2.53 -3.13 -17.11
C VAL A 150 1.07 -2.77 -17.40
N HIS A 151 0.13 -3.68 -17.08
CA HIS A 151 -1.30 -3.48 -17.25
C HIS A 151 -1.95 -2.48 -16.27
N LYS A 152 -1.25 -2.05 -15.21
CA LYS A 152 -1.85 -1.14 -14.22
C LYS A 152 -1.81 0.31 -14.66
N GLN A 153 -0.63 0.84 -14.97
CA GLN A 153 -0.45 2.24 -15.36
C GLN A 153 0.28 2.41 -16.70
N GLY A 154 0.82 1.32 -17.26
CA GLY A 154 1.40 1.29 -18.60
C GLY A 154 0.38 0.92 -19.66
N ALA A 155 0.85 0.71 -20.91
CA ALA A 155 0.04 0.36 -22.06
C ALA A 155 -0.19 -1.15 -22.24
N GLY A 156 0.14 -1.98 -21.25
CA GLY A 156 -0.07 -3.43 -21.30
C GLY A 156 -1.55 -3.80 -21.14
N PHE A 157 -2.01 -4.82 -21.88
CA PHE A 157 -3.32 -5.40 -21.64
C PHE A 157 -3.38 -6.09 -20.27
N SER A 158 -4.59 -6.28 -19.73
CA SER A 158 -4.79 -6.93 -18.43
C SER A 158 -4.01 -8.25 -18.33
N GLN A 159 -3.36 -8.45 -17.20
CA GLN A 159 -2.41 -9.50 -16.85
C GLN A 159 -1.02 -9.38 -17.52
N ALA A 160 -0.75 -8.37 -18.35
CA ALA A 160 0.60 -8.13 -18.86
C ALA A 160 1.53 -7.65 -17.75
N SER A 161 2.61 -8.40 -17.54
CA SER A 161 3.66 -8.07 -16.56
C SER A 161 5.04 -8.42 -17.11
N GLN A 162 6.07 -7.89 -16.49
CA GLN A 162 7.45 -8.16 -16.89
C GLN A 162 8.36 -8.22 -15.65
N ILE A 163 9.48 -8.94 -15.80
CA ILE A 163 10.53 -9.00 -14.81
C ILE A 163 11.86 -8.62 -15.45
N HIS A 164 12.57 -7.73 -14.79
CA HIS A 164 13.93 -7.34 -15.16
C HIS A 164 14.93 -7.97 -14.21
N LYS A 165 16.10 -8.34 -14.74
CA LYS A 165 17.20 -8.95 -13.98
C LYS A 165 18.49 -8.19 -14.30
N ARG A 166 19.18 -7.72 -13.27
CA ARG A 166 20.49 -7.04 -13.36
C ARG A 166 21.45 -7.68 -12.37
N ASP A 167 22.32 -8.54 -12.82
CA ASP A 167 23.27 -9.27 -11.98
C ASP A 167 24.59 -9.59 -12.66
N GLU A 168 24.87 -8.96 -13.79
CA GLU A 168 26.13 -9.16 -14.54
C GLU A 168 27.37 -8.86 -13.68
N HIS A 169 27.27 -7.87 -12.78
CA HIS A 169 28.36 -7.45 -11.87
C HIS A 169 28.76 -8.54 -10.85
N ILE A 170 27.93 -9.57 -10.66
CA ILE A 170 28.20 -10.71 -9.77
C ILE A 170 28.41 -12.02 -10.54
N ARG A 171 28.55 -11.96 -11.87
CA ARG A 171 28.84 -13.13 -12.69
C ARG A 171 30.11 -13.84 -12.18
N GLY A 172 30.05 -15.17 -12.12
CA GLY A 172 31.12 -16.01 -11.59
C GLY A 172 31.14 -16.17 -10.07
N GLN A 173 30.37 -15.38 -9.31
CA GLN A 173 30.22 -15.59 -7.87
C GLN A 173 29.25 -16.75 -7.58
N ARG A 174 29.43 -17.45 -6.47
CA ARG A 174 28.56 -18.58 -6.06
C ARG A 174 27.08 -18.20 -5.95
N ARG A 175 26.78 -16.93 -5.66
CA ARG A 175 25.41 -16.42 -5.53
C ARG A 175 24.73 -16.10 -6.87
N TYR A 176 25.51 -15.99 -7.96
CA TYR A 176 25.00 -15.69 -9.29
C TYR A 176 23.96 -16.70 -9.76
N VAL A 177 22.83 -16.22 -10.26
CA VAL A 177 21.76 -17.02 -10.83
C VAL A 177 21.86 -16.98 -12.36
N GLU A 178 22.36 -18.05 -12.93
CA GLU A 178 22.46 -18.18 -14.38
C GLU A 178 21.11 -18.01 -15.08
N HIS A 179 21.11 -17.39 -16.25
CA HIS A 179 19.90 -17.13 -17.01
C HIS A 179 19.11 -18.40 -17.30
N LYS A 180 19.76 -19.50 -17.69
CA LYS A 180 19.10 -20.79 -17.96
C LYS A 180 18.37 -21.31 -16.73
N ARG A 181 18.98 -21.28 -15.57
CA ARG A 181 18.36 -21.70 -14.30
C ARG A 181 17.20 -20.80 -13.89
N PHE A 182 17.33 -19.50 -14.13
CA PHE A 182 16.23 -18.55 -13.90
C PHE A 182 15.04 -18.86 -14.81
N ASN A 183 15.32 -19.12 -16.11
CA ASN A 183 14.31 -19.43 -17.09
C ASN A 183 13.55 -20.74 -16.77
N GLU A 184 14.23 -21.79 -16.29
CA GLU A 184 13.56 -23.01 -15.83
C GLU A 184 12.53 -22.73 -14.73
N SER A 185 12.88 -21.89 -13.74
CA SER A 185 11.94 -21.47 -12.68
C SER A 185 10.79 -20.62 -13.22
N PHE A 186 11.05 -19.79 -14.22
CA PHE A 186 10.01 -18.99 -14.88
C PHE A 186 9.02 -19.91 -15.62
N LEU A 187 9.52 -20.88 -16.39
CA LEU A 187 8.69 -21.82 -17.16
C LEU A 187 7.77 -22.67 -16.27
N MET A 188 8.17 -22.99 -15.04
CA MET A 188 7.29 -23.69 -14.09
C MET A 188 6.03 -22.90 -13.72
N ASN A 189 6.02 -21.59 -13.91
CA ASN A 189 4.91 -20.70 -13.54
C ASN A 189 4.30 -19.98 -14.73
N ALA A 190 4.81 -20.24 -15.94
CA ALA A 190 4.30 -19.64 -17.17
C ALA A 190 3.30 -20.57 -17.86
N SER A 191 2.35 -19.99 -18.57
CA SER A 191 1.49 -20.75 -19.50
C SER A 191 2.34 -21.35 -20.62
N THR A 192 2.03 -22.58 -21.02
CA THR A 192 2.65 -23.22 -22.20
C THR A 192 2.13 -22.66 -23.52
N SER A 193 1.01 -21.93 -23.50
CA SER A 193 0.36 -21.36 -24.68
C SER A 193 0.52 -19.83 -24.67
N PRO A 194 1.39 -19.25 -25.54
CA PRO A 194 1.58 -17.83 -25.57
C PRO A 194 0.34 -17.12 -26.12
N PHE A 195 -0.07 -16.05 -25.44
CA PHE A 195 -1.12 -15.16 -25.93
C PHE A 195 -0.47 -13.93 -26.57
N TYR A 196 -0.27 -13.97 -27.88
CA TYR A 196 0.45 -12.95 -28.64
C TYR A 196 -0.04 -11.50 -28.42
N PRO A 197 -1.34 -11.21 -28.25
CA PRO A 197 -1.78 -9.85 -27.93
C PRO A 197 -1.16 -9.28 -26.64
N LEU A 198 -0.87 -10.10 -25.62
CA LEU A 198 -0.15 -9.63 -24.43
C LEU A 198 1.29 -9.25 -24.76
N PHE A 199 2.01 -10.05 -25.54
CA PHE A 199 3.37 -9.72 -25.98
C PHE A 199 3.40 -8.46 -26.84
N ALA A 200 2.45 -8.33 -27.79
CA ALA A 200 2.32 -7.12 -28.59
C ALA A 200 2.07 -5.89 -27.74
N SER A 201 1.23 -5.98 -26.70
CA SER A 201 0.98 -4.86 -25.78
C SER A 201 2.24 -4.46 -24.98
N LEU A 202 3.09 -5.42 -24.59
CA LEU A 202 4.37 -5.13 -23.96
C LEU A 202 5.36 -4.43 -24.91
N ASP A 203 5.43 -4.87 -26.17
CA ASP A 203 6.26 -4.20 -27.19
C ASP A 203 5.77 -2.78 -27.48
N VAL A 204 4.46 -2.59 -27.61
CA VAL A 204 3.85 -1.24 -27.75
C VAL A 204 4.21 -0.38 -26.53
N ASN A 205 4.09 -0.92 -25.30
CA ASN A 205 4.46 -0.20 -24.10
C ASN A 205 5.93 0.24 -24.14
N ALA A 206 6.84 -0.65 -24.53
CA ALA A 206 8.27 -0.32 -24.66
C ALA A 206 8.50 0.79 -25.71
N LYS A 207 7.79 0.77 -26.82
CA LYS A 207 7.88 1.80 -27.88
C LYS A 207 7.36 3.16 -27.41
N VAL A 208 6.20 3.16 -26.74
CA VAL A 208 5.56 4.39 -26.20
C VAL A 208 6.48 5.09 -25.19
N HIS A 209 7.21 4.30 -24.37
CA HIS A 209 8.08 4.83 -23.33
C HIS A 209 9.52 5.08 -23.78
N ASN A 210 9.84 4.91 -25.06
CA ASN A 210 11.20 5.07 -25.56
C ASN A 210 11.62 6.55 -25.65
N GLY A 211 12.72 6.92 -24.99
CA GLY A 211 13.34 8.23 -25.06
C GLY A 211 12.44 9.37 -24.55
N LYS A 212 12.52 10.54 -25.21
CA LYS A 212 11.77 11.74 -24.78
C LYS A 212 10.24 11.58 -24.82
N ALA A 213 9.72 10.70 -25.66
CA ALA A 213 8.28 10.48 -25.74
C ALA A 213 7.73 9.92 -24.41
N GLY A 214 8.42 8.94 -23.82
CA GLY A 214 8.06 8.40 -22.50
C GLY A 214 8.18 9.44 -21.39
N GLU A 215 9.26 10.24 -21.38
CA GLU A 215 9.41 11.33 -20.43
C GLU A 215 8.26 12.33 -20.53
N MET A 216 7.96 12.83 -21.71
CA MET A 216 6.88 13.82 -21.96
C MET A 216 5.50 13.28 -21.56
N LEU A 217 5.27 11.98 -21.75
CA LEU A 217 4.01 11.34 -21.39
C LEU A 217 3.77 11.41 -19.85
N TRP A 218 4.78 11.08 -19.07
CA TRP A 218 4.70 11.14 -17.62
C TRP A 218 4.85 12.55 -17.06
N ASP A 219 5.60 13.41 -17.71
CA ASP A 219 5.69 14.84 -17.37
C ASP A 219 4.31 15.50 -17.40
N ARG A 220 3.52 15.25 -18.46
CA ARG A 220 2.13 15.73 -18.56
C ARG A 220 1.21 15.10 -17.50
N CYS A 221 1.37 13.81 -17.22
CA CYS A 221 0.57 13.14 -16.21
C CYS A 221 0.80 13.76 -14.82
N ILE A 222 2.07 13.99 -14.44
CA ILE A 222 2.46 14.63 -13.20
C ILE A 222 1.93 16.08 -13.13
N GLU A 223 2.06 16.84 -14.20
CA GLU A 223 1.54 18.21 -14.32
C GLU A 223 0.03 18.26 -14.03
N LEU A 224 -0.75 17.41 -14.71
CA LEU A 224 -2.19 17.28 -14.45
C LEU A 224 -2.49 16.94 -12.99
N GLY A 225 -1.72 16.03 -12.39
CA GLY A 225 -1.86 15.66 -10.99
C GLY A 225 -1.56 16.82 -10.03
N ILE A 226 -0.56 17.67 -10.36
CA ILE A 226 -0.22 18.87 -9.59
C ILE A 226 -1.35 19.91 -9.67
N GLU A 227 -1.77 20.24 -10.89
CA GLU A 227 -2.84 21.24 -11.10
C GLU A 227 -4.16 20.81 -10.45
N THR A 228 -4.46 19.51 -10.47
CA THR A 228 -5.63 18.97 -9.77
C THR A 228 -5.54 19.17 -8.26
N ARG A 229 -4.36 18.90 -7.65
CA ARG A 229 -4.14 19.11 -6.22
C ARG A 229 -4.24 20.58 -5.84
N LYS A 230 -3.73 21.49 -6.66
CA LYS A 230 -3.88 22.94 -6.47
C LYS A 230 -5.36 23.36 -6.46
N LYS A 231 -6.16 22.87 -7.41
CA LYS A 231 -7.62 23.11 -7.43
C LYS A 231 -8.30 22.59 -6.14
N PHE A 232 -7.90 21.41 -5.64
CA PHE A 232 -8.43 20.92 -4.36
C PHE A 232 -8.07 21.82 -3.19
N ARG A 233 -6.84 22.37 -3.13
CA ARG A 233 -6.43 23.35 -2.12
C ARG A 233 -7.25 24.65 -2.22
N GLU A 234 -7.50 25.16 -3.41
CA GLU A 234 -8.35 26.32 -3.64
C GLU A 234 -9.76 26.10 -3.08
N PHE A 235 -10.38 24.95 -3.35
CA PHE A 235 -11.67 24.60 -2.76
C PHE A 235 -11.60 24.42 -1.23
N SER A 236 -10.55 23.83 -0.70
CA SER A 236 -10.36 23.72 0.75
C SER A 236 -10.29 25.09 1.41
N HIS A 237 -9.54 26.02 0.83
CA HIS A 237 -9.48 27.41 1.30
C HIS A 237 -10.84 28.11 1.19
N TYR A 238 -11.55 27.94 0.07
CA TYR A 238 -12.87 28.53 -0.13
C TYR A 238 -13.85 28.06 0.95
N PHE A 239 -14.01 26.76 1.16
CA PHE A 239 -14.96 26.22 2.13
C PHE A 239 -14.55 26.52 3.58
N ALA A 240 -13.25 26.57 3.89
CA ALA A 240 -12.77 26.98 5.21
C ALA A 240 -13.20 28.41 5.59
N HIS A 241 -13.39 29.30 4.60
CA HIS A 241 -13.80 30.69 4.83
C HIS A 241 -15.32 30.91 4.68
N THR A 242 -16.03 30.06 3.94
CA THR A 242 -17.44 30.27 3.63
C THR A 242 -18.38 29.36 4.42
N GLY A 243 -17.90 28.27 5.00
CA GLY A 243 -18.67 27.39 5.85
C GLY A 243 -19.14 28.09 7.12
N ARG A 244 -20.37 27.79 7.57
CA ARG A 244 -21.00 28.43 8.73
C ARG A 244 -20.41 27.96 10.07
N ASP A 245 -19.97 26.72 10.12
CA ASP A 245 -19.40 26.05 11.28
C ASP A 245 -18.33 25.03 10.89
N THR A 246 -17.71 24.39 11.86
CA THR A 246 -16.62 23.42 11.64
C THR A 246 -17.04 22.22 10.81
N GLU A 247 -18.32 21.82 10.84
CA GLU A 247 -18.85 20.72 10.01
C GLU A 247 -19.05 21.11 8.55
N GLU A 248 -19.00 22.40 8.24
CA GLU A 248 -19.09 22.94 6.89
C GLU A 248 -17.74 23.49 6.38
N GLN A 249 -16.81 23.84 7.27
CA GLN A 249 -15.51 24.42 6.95
C GLN A 249 -14.48 23.37 6.50
N TRP A 250 -14.87 22.50 5.56
CA TRP A 250 -13.99 21.48 5.03
C TRP A 250 -14.22 21.21 3.55
N PHE A 251 -13.20 20.70 2.90
CA PHE A 251 -13.26 20.06 1.60
C PHE A 251 -12.26 18.91 1.60
N PHE A 252 -12.27 18.10 0.55
CA PHE A 252 -11.31 17.03 0.34
C PHE A 252 -9.90 17.61 0.19
N ASP A 253 -8.98 17.17 1.03
CA ASP A 253 -7.63 17.75 1.09
C ASP A 253 -6.60 16.82 0.44
N PRO A 254 -5.81 17.29 -0.55
CA PRO A 254 -4.80 16.46 -1.17
C PRO A 254 -3.67 16.12 -0.19
N PHE A 255 -3.23 14.85 -0.24
CA PHE A 255 -2.14 14.36 0.60
C PHE A 255 -0.77 14.79 0.03
N VAL A 256 -0.41 16.02 0.29
CA VAL A 256 0.88 16.67 -0.06
C VAL A 256 1.33 17.58 1.09
N PRO A 257 2.61 18.01 1.14
CA PRO A 257 3.07 18.97 2.16
C PRO A 257 2.21 20.24 2.24
N ASP A 258 2.07 20.81 3.43
CA ASP A 258 1.45 22.13 3.59
C ASP A 258 2.41 23.23 3.12
N THR A 259 3.67 23.12 3.54
CA THR A 259 4.78 24.00 3.14
C THR A 259 5.96 23.17 2.68
N VAL A 260 6.76 23.73 1.79
CA VAL A 260 7.97 23.10 1.27
C VAL A 260 9.13 24.08 1.38
N THR A 261 10.24 23.60 1.93
CA THR A 261 11.52 24.30 1.90
C THR A 261 12.42 23.63 0.85
N ILE A 262 12.79 24.37 -0.19
CA ILE A 262 13.66 23.90 -1.27
C ILE A 262 15.04 24.54 -1.09
N GLN A 263 16.07 23.70 -0.97
CA GLN A 263 17.48 24.14 -0.84
C GLN A 263 18.39 23.35 -1.77
N GLY A 264 19.37 24.03 -2.35
CA GLY A 264 20.38 23.38 -3.19
C GLY A 264 19.82 22.77 -4.49
N SER A 265 18.70 23.29 -4.97
CA SER A 265 18.04 22.83 -6.18
C SER A 265 18.82 23.26 -7.44
N ARG A 266 18.80 22.40 -8.46
CA ARG A 266 19.27 22.76 -9.81
C ARG A 266 18.25 23.59 -10.59
N PHE A 267 17.02 23.72 -10.11
CA PHE A 267 15.92 24.42 -10.77
C PHE A 267 15.63 25.80 -10.15
N THR A 268 16.08 26.04 -8.91
CA THR A 268 16.00 27.34 -8.26
C THR A 268 17.30 27.62 -7.49
N LYS A 269 17.83 28.85 -7.62
CA LYS A 269 19.05 29.26 -6.93
C LYS A 269 18.81 29.74 -5.52
N ASP A 270 17.59 30.18 -5.24
CA ASP A 270 17.20 30.73 -3.96
C ASP A 270 16.61 29.62 -3.07
N VAL A 271 16.75 29.77 -1.76
CA VAL A 271 15.99 28.99 -0.80
C VAL A 271 14.53 29.43 -0.90
N LEU A 272 13.64 28.53 -1.25
CA LEU A 272 12.20 28.76 -1.27
C LEU A 272 11.58 28.11 -0.04
N ASP A 273 10.80 28.89 0.71
CA ASP A 273 9.94 28.39 1.79
C ASP A 273 8.54 28.93 1.54
N ALA A 274 7.64 28.07 1.07
CA ALA A 274 6.35 28.48 0.56
C ALA A 274 5.29 27.38 0.71
N PRO A 275 4.00 27.76 0.76
CA PRO A 275 2.91 26.79 0.62
C PRO A 275 3.09 25.97 -0.67
N TRP A 276 2.87 24.66 -0.57
CA TRP A 276 3.09 23.73 -1.69
C TRP A 276 2.34 24.17 -2.96
N GLU A 277 1.08 24.56 -2.82
CA GLU A 277 0.22 24.98 -3.93
C GLU A 277 0.64 26.29 -4.60
N SER A 278 1.40 27.14 -3.91
CA SER A 278 1.90 28.41 -4.45
C SER A 278 3.16 28.25 -5.31
N LEU A 279 3.84 27.11 -5.22
CA LEU A 279 5.04 26.84 -6.01
C LEU A 279 4.70 26.71 -7.50
N PRO A 280 5.60 27.14 -8.41
CA PRO A 280 5.43 26.90 -9.83
C PRO A 280 5.35 25.40 -10.14
N THR A 281 4.42 25.01 -11.01
CA THR A 281 4.22 23.60 -11.40
C THR A 281 5.49 22.99 -11.97
N GLU A 282 6.27 23.75 -12.74
CA GLU A 282 7.56 23.32 -13.28
C GLU A 282 8.61 22.99 -12.20
N VAL A 283 8.53 23.65 -11.04
CA VAL A 283 9.38 23.34 -9.89
C VAL A 283 8.89 22.07 -9.21
N ILE A 284 7.61 22.01 -8.87
CA ILE A 284 7.01 20.85 -8.18
C ILE A 284 7.25 19.55 -8.97
N LYS A 285 7.12 19.59 -10.29
CA LYS A 285 7.24 18.44 -11.17
C LYS A 285 8.69 17.90 -11.31
N ARG A 286 9.69 18.66 -10.87
CA ARG A 286 11.12 18.32 -11.00
C ARG A 286 11.82 18.13 -9.65
N GLU A 287 11.28 18.70 -8.57
CA GLU A 287 11.93 18.72 -7.26
C GLU A 287 11.37 17.64 -6.33
N GLN A 288 12.19 16.67 -5.96
CA GLN A 288 11.83 15.64 -5.00
C GLN A 288 11.46 16.22 -3.63
N GLN A 289 12.06 17.35 -3.24
CA GLN A 289 11.79 18.03 -1.96
C GLN A 289 10.31 18.44 -1.85
N CYS A 290 9.60 18.65 -2.96
CA CYS A 290 8.17 18.93 -2.96
C CYS A 290 7.29 17.72 -2.59
N TRP A 291 7.87 16.54 -2.53
CA TRP A 291 7.16 15.28 -2.33
C TRP A 291 7.67 14.46 -1.15
N ASN A 292 8.83 14.81 -0.59
CA ASN A 292 9.49 14.06 0.47
C ASN A 292 8.69 14.03 1.77
N PHE A 293 8.67 12.90 2.43
CA PHE A 293 8.25 12.76 3.81
C PHE A 293 9.36 13.22 4.74
N HIS A 294 9.40 14.52 5.00
CA HIS A 294 10.42 15.08 5.89
C HIS A 294 10.16 14.64 7.34
N PRO A 295 11.16 14.12 8.09
CA PRO A 295 10.97 13.51 9.42
C PRO A 295 10.30 14.40 10.46
N GLN A 296 10.48 15.71 10.33
CA GLN A 296 9.94 16.71 11.27
C GLN A 296 8.58 17.27 10.86
N SER A 297 8.05 16.87 9.71
CA SER A 297 6.77 17.37 9.20
C SER A 297 5.61 16.52 9.71
N ALA A 298 4.61 17.16 10.29
CA ALA A 298 3.43 16.49 10.84
C ALA A 298 2.40 16.08 9.77
N TRP A 299 2.38 16.73 8.61
CA TRP A 299 1.32 16.59 7.61
C TRP A 299 1.08 15.17 7.11
N HIS A 300 2.12 14.32 7.07
CA HIS A 300 2.01 12.95 6.57
C HIS A 300 1.65 11.92 7.66
N GLY A 301 1.86 12.24 8.94
CA GLY A 301 1.50 11.38 10.07
C GLY A 301 2.33 10.09 10.20
N TYR A 302 3.44 9.95 9.47
CA TYR A 302 4.37 8.83 9.63
C TYR A 302 5.49 9.19 10.59
N ALA A 303 5.94 8.22 11.38
CA ALA A 303 7.09 8.35 12.27
C ALA A 303 8.23 7.40 11.84
N GLY A 304 9.44 7.68 12.33
CA GLY A 304 10.58 6.78 12.11
C GLY A 304 11.19 6.83 10.72
N TYR A 305 11.02 7.93 9.97
CA TYR A 305 11.64 8.13 8.66
C TYR A 305 12.94 8.92 8.78
N ALA A 306 13.89 8.63 7.88
CA ALA A 306 15.06 9.47 7.64
C ALA A 306 14.74 10.51 6.55
N ASP A 307 15.49 11.59 6.51
CA ASP A 307 15.33 12.60 5.48
C ASP A 307 15.63 12.04 4.08
N GLY A 308 14.79 12.37 3.10
CA GLY A 308 14.89 11.89 1.73
C GLY A 308 14.81 10.36 1.57
N TYR A 309 14.29 9.65 2.57
CA TYR A 309 14.12 8.19 2.54
C TYR A 309 12.92 7.74 1.71
N ALA A 310 11.85 8.50 1.76
CA ALA A 310 10.63 8.20 1.02
C ALA A 310 9.91 9.47 0.59
N MET A 311 9.11 9.36 -0.45
CA MET A 311 8.32 10.46 -1.01
C MET A 311 6.93 10.02 -1.42
N VAL A 312 6.04 11.00 -1.62
CA VAL A 312 4.71 10.78 -2.23
C VAL A 312 4.87 10.53 -3.73
N ASP A 313 4.12 9.57 -4.24
CA ASP A 313 3.97 9.33 -5.68
C ASP A 313 3.06 10.40 -6.31
N PRO A 314 3.58 11.27 -7.19
CA PRO A 314 2.78 12.28 -7.89
C PRO A 314 1.60 11.73 -8.67
N ASN A 315 1.73 10.49 -9.18
CA ASN A 315 0.72 9.83 -9.99
C ASN A 315 -0.34 9.07 -9.16
N LYS A 316 -0.32 9.25 -7.84
CA LYS A 316 -1.35 8.75 -6.93
C LYS A 316 -2.02 9.92 -6.22
N LEU A 317 -3.18 10.30 -6.72
CA LEU A 317 -3.97 11.37 -6.12
C LEU A 317 -4.73 10.82 -4.92
N ALA A 318 -4.13 10.94 -3.75
CA ALA A 318 -4.79 10.65 -2.49
C ALA A 318 -5.45 11.91 -1.94
N LEU A 319 -6.72 11.78 -1.56
CA LEU A 319 -7.53 12.84 -0.94
C LEU A 319 -7.94 12.39 0.46
N LEU A 320 -7.81 13.28 1.43
CA LEU A 320 -8.25 13.06 2.80
C LEU A 320 -9.70 13.53 2.96
N THR A 321 -10.48 12.78 3.73
CA THR A 321 -11.84 13.14 4.16
C THR A 321 -11.81 13.61 5.60
N PRO A 322 -12.75 14.47 6.08
CA PRO A 322 -12.78 14.91 7.46
C PRO A 322 -13.06 13.76 8.44
N GLY A 323 -12.65 13.94 9.68
CA GLY A 323 -12.79 12.96 10.77
C GLY A 323 -11.51 12.76 11.57
N ILE A 324 -10.37 13.13 10.99
CA ILE A 324 -9.06 13.07 11.63
C ILE A 324 -8.39 14.42 11.49
N ASN A 325 -7.86 14.94 12.59
CA ASN A 325 -7.04 16.15 12.59
C ASN A 325 -5.70 15.86 11.89
N ARG A 326 -5.41 16.60 10.83
CA ARG A 326 -4.22 16.35 10.00
C ARG A 326 -2.91 16.56 10.75
N LYS A 327 -2.88 17.47 11.73
CA LYS A 327 -1.66 17.82 12.47
C LYS A 327 -1.41 16.88 13.65
N THR A 328 -2.48 16.49 14.37
CA THR A 328 -2.36 15.68 15.59
C THR A 328 -2.64 14.20 15.37
N GLY A 329 -3.33 13.84 14.29
CA GLY A 329 -3.80 12.47 14.02
C GLY A 329 -4.97 12.04 14.92
N GLU A 330 -5.55 12.95 15.70
CA GLU A 330 -6.66 12.65 16.59
C GLU A 330 -8.00 12.66 15.87
N TYR A 331 -8.98 11.90 16.37
CA TYR A 331 -10.34 11.95 15.86
C TYR A 331 -10.99 13.31 16.14
N LEU A 332 -11.69 13.85 15.15
CA LEU A 332 -12.60 14.99 15.30
C LEU A 332 -13.95 14.52 15.85
N ASP A 333 -14.81 15.47 16.24
CA ASP A 333 -16.16 15.19 16.75
C ASP A 333 -17.13 14.75 15.64
N PHE A 334 -16.82 15.02 14.39
CA PHE A 334 -17.57 14.59 13.22
C PHE A 334 -16.62 13.97 12.19
N GLY A 335 -17.16 13.19 11.25
CA GLY A 335 -16.34 12.61 10.19
C GLY A 335 -17.13 12.15 8.99
N VAL A 336 -16.42 12.09 7.86
CA VAL A 336 -16.93 11.53 6.60
C VAL A 336 -16.06 10.31 6.25
N PRO A 337 -16.47 9.10 6.64
CA PRO A 337 -15.74 7.89 6.27
C PRO A 337 -15.59 7.77 4.76
N ALA A 338 -14.37 7.48 4.30
CA ALA A 338 -14.07 7.46 2.88
C ALA A 338 -14.88 6.41 2.10
N THR A 339 -15.35 5.35 2.75
CA THR A 339 -16.22 4.35 2.13
C THR A 339 -17.57 4.93 1.69
N VAL A 340 -18.12 5.92 2.43
CA VAL A 340 -19.37 6.61 2.04
C VAL A 340 -19.16 7.41 0.76
N VAL A 341 -18.05 8.17 0.70
CA VAL A 341 -17.65 8.93 -0.50
C VAL A 341 -17.39 8.01 -1.68
N ALA A 342 -16.71 6.89 -1.46
CA ALA A 342 -16.41 5.92 -2.51
C ALA A 342 -17.68 5.30 -3.11
N ASN A 343 -18.67 4.96 -2.28
CA ASN A 343 -19.97 4.46 -2.76
C ASN A 343 -20.73 5.54 -3.53
N TYR A 344 -20.76 6.79 -3.02
CA TYR A 344 -21.35 7.91 -3.74
C TYR A 344 -20.71 8.11 -5.12
N LEU A 345 -19.38 8.11 -5.20
CA LEU A 345 -18.67 8.29 -6.45
C LEU A 345 -18.97 7.16 -7.45
N ARG A 346 -19.04 5.90 -6.98
CA ARG A 346 -19.43 4.75 -7.85
C ARG A 346 -20.83 4.93 -8.42
N GLU A 347 -21.80 5.39 -7.63
CA GLU A 347 -23.14 5.72 -8.13
C GLU A 347 -23.14 6.90 -9.12
N GLN A 348 -22.13 7.78 -9.01
CA GLN A 348 -21.87 8.86 -9.97
C GLN A 348 -20.97 8.45 -11.15
N ARG A 349 -20.68 7.14 -11.33
CA ARG A 349 -19.82 6.56 -12.38
C ARG A 349 -18.36 7.02 -12.31
N VAL A 350 -17.88 7.37 -11.13
CA VAL A 350 -16.47 7.61 -10.83
C VAL A 350 -16.00 6.50 -9.89
N VAL A 351 -15.01 5.74 -10.32
CA VAL A 351 -14.50 4.59 -9.56
C VAL A 351 -13.16 4.97 -8.93
N PRO A 352 -13.10 5.16 -7.60
CA PRO A 352 -11.81 5.32 -6.93
C PRO A 352 -11.07 3.98 -6.91
N GLU A 353 -9.75 4.05 -6.91
CA GLU A 353 -8.90 2.87 -6.82
C GLU A 353 -8.98 2.19 -5.44
N LYS A 354 -8.98 3.00 -4.39
CA LYS A 354 -9.02 2.55 -3.01
C LYS A 354 -9.71 3.58 -2.13
N CYS A 355 -10.37 3.12 -1.09
CA CYS A 355 -10.67 3.94 0.09
C CYS A 355 -10.18 3.22 1.35
N ASP A 356 -9.80 4.00 2.35
CA ASP A 356 -9.48 3.53 3.70
C ASP A 356 -10.27 4.39 4.70
N LEU A 357 -9.93 4.40 5.98
CA LEU A 357 -10.71 5.09 7.03
C LEU A 357 -11.12 6.51 6.62
N ASN A 358 -10.15 7.39 6.39
CA ASN A 358 -10.33 8.78 6.00
C ASN A 358 -9.46 9.19 4.81
N SER A 359 -9.20 8.28 3.90
CA SER A 359 -8.49 8.55 2.64
C SER A 359 -9.12 7.85 1.45
N ILE A 360 -9.07 8.49 0.31
CA ILE A 360 -9.55 7.95 -0.97
C ILE A 360 -8.48 8.18 -2.04
N LEU A 361 -8.21 7.17 -2.84
CA LEU A 361 -7.13 7.16 -3.82
C LEU A 361 -7.65 7.09 -5.25
N PHE A 362 -7.08 7.91 -6.12
CA PHE A 362 -7.25 7.86 -7.57
C PHE A 362 -5.90 7.67 -8.25
N LEU A 363 -5.85 6.84 -9.28
CA LEU A 363 -4.66 6.65 -10.08
C LEU A 363 -4.62 7.68 -11.20
N MET A 364 -3.49 8.38 -11.30
CA MET A 364 -3.19 9.22 -12.45
C MET A 364 -2.43 8.37 -13.46
N THR A 365 -2.93 8.36 -14.69
CA THR A 365 -2.31 7.67 -15.81
C THR A 365 -2.21 8.60 -17.00
N PRO A 366 -1.34 8.33 -17.98
CA PRO A 366 -1.29 9.13 -19.21
C PRO A 366 -2.60 9.17 -20.02
N ALA A 367 -3.56 8.33 -19.71
CA ALA A 367 -4.90 8.32 -20.31
C ALA A 367 -5.88 9.30 -19.65
N GLU A 368 -5.47 9.95 -18.57
CA GLU A 368 -6.28 10.96 -17.90
C GLU A 368 -6.18 12.31 -18.61
N ASP A 369 -7.27 13.06 -18.54
CA ASP A 369 -7.37 14.41 -19.09
C ASP A 369 -8.05 15.38 -18.11
N GLU A 370 -7.95 16.67 -18.39
CA GLU A 370 -8.52 17.71 -17.55
C GLU A 370 -10.04 17.58 -17.39
N SER A 371 -10.77 17.11 -18.41
CA SER A 371 -12.22 16.95 -18.37
C SER A 371 -12.65 15.90 -17.33
N LYS A 372 -11.95 14.76 -17.29
CA LYS A 372 -12.21 13.71 -16.31
C LYS A 372 -11.94 14.21 -14.88
N LEU A 373 -10.83 14.93 -14.67
CA LEU A 373 -10.45 15.48 -13.36
C LEU A 373 -11.42 16.57 -12.90
N ASN A 374 -11.86 17.45 -13.81
CA ASN A 374 -12.90 18.43 -13.51
C ASN A 374 -14.25 17.74 -13.19
N THR A 375 -14.55 16.61 -13.83
CA THR A 375 -15.73 15.79 -13.48
C THR A 375 -15.62 15.25 -12.06
N LEU A 376 -14.46 14.71 -11.65
CA LEU A 376 -14.22 14.27 -10.28
C LEU A 376 -14.44 15.41 -9.29
N ILE A 377 -13.83 16.57 -9.53
CA ILE A 377 -13.99 17.75 -8.66
C ILE A 377 -15.46 18.16 -8.56
N ALA A 378 -16.18 18.26 -9.69
CA ALA A 378 -17.60 18.63 -9.70
C ALA A 378 -18.47 17.65 -8.89
N LYS A 379 -18.18 16.33 -8.96
CA LYS A 379 -18.88 15.34 -8.14
C LYS A 379 -18.60 15.49 -6.65
N LEU A 380 -17.35 15.80 -6.27
CA LEU A 380 -16.97 16.01 -4.88
C LEU A 380 -17.54 17.34 -4.32
N VAL A 381 -17.61 18.40 -5.15
CA VAL A 381 -18.34 19.65 -4.79
C VAL A 381 -19.83 19.35 -4.61
N LYS A 382 -20.43 18.55 -5.47
CA LYS A 382 -21.83 18.13 -5.29
C LYS A 382 -22.01 17.34 -3.99
N PHE A 383 -21.10 16.42 -3.65
CA PHE A 383 -21.13 15.69 -2.37
C PHE A 383 -21.07 16.67 -1.18
N LYS A 384 -20.18 17.64 -1.23
CA LYS A 384 -20.07 18.69 -0.19
C LYS A 384 -21.36 19.48 -0.03
N ASN A 385 -22.00 19.88 -1.13
CA ASN A 385 -23.29 20.57 -1.08
C ASN A 385 -24.42 19.69 -0.51
N LEU A 386 -24.39 18.36 -0.77
CA LEU A 386 -25.30 17.40 -0.16
C LEU A 386 -25.07 17.28 1.34
N TRP A 387 -23.80 17.30 1.77
CA TRP A 387 -23.42 17.33 3.18
C TRP A 387 -23.91 18.61 3.88
N ASP A 388 -23.68 19.78 3.28
CA ASP A 388 -23.98 21.09 3.91
C ASP A 388 -25.49 21.28 4.19
N ARG A 389 -26.34 20.69 3.34
CA ARG A 389 -27.79 20.71 3.55
C ARG A 389 -28.35 19.47 4.24
N ASP A 390 -27.48 18.61 4.71
CA ASP A 390 -27.84 17.34 5.37
C ASP A 390 -28.88 16.53 4.57
N ALA A 391 -28.53 16.25 3.31
CA ALA A 391 -29.43 15.60 2.36
C ALA A 391 -29.90 14.21 2.84
N PRO A 392 -31.17 13.82 2.55
CA PRO A 392 -31.66 12.48 2.82
C PRO A 392 -30.81 11.40 2.12
N LEU A 393 -30.51 10.31 2.81
CA LEU A 393 -29.65 9.25 2.28
C LEU A 393 -30.12 8.67 0.92
N PRO A 394 -31.44 8.47 0.66
CA PRO A 394 -31.91 8.02 -0.65
C PRO A 394 -31.60 8.96 -1.81
N GLU A 395 -31.35 10.24 -1.55
CA GLU A 395 -30.90 11.18 -2.58
C GLU A 395 -29.40 11.03 -2.87
N VAL A 396 -28.62 10.73 -1.83
CA VAL A 396 -27.15 10.65 -1.91
C VAL A 396 -26.70 9.29 -2.43
N LEU A 397 -27.26 8.22 -1.88
CA LEU A 397 -26.91 6.81 -2.10
C LEU A 397 -28.14 5.95 -2.39
N PRO A 398 -28.87 6.21 -3.50
CA PRO A 398 -30.12 5.52 -3.82
C PRO A 398 -29.98 4.00 -3.88
N THR A 399 -28.87 3.47 -4.41
CA THR A 399 -28.64 2.02 -4.53
C THR A 399 -28.40 1.37 -3.17
N VAL A 400 -27.57 1.97 -2.33
CA VAL A 400 -27.31 1.49 -0.96
C VAL A 400 -28.60 1.53 -0.12
N TYR A 401 -29.34 2.64 -0.21
CA TYR A 401 -30.61 2.81 0.49
C TYR A 401 -31.64 1.77 0.05
N ALA A 402 -31.84 1.58 -1.25
CA ALA A 402 -32.83 0.64 -1.76
C ALA A 402 -32.54 -0.80 -1.32
N ALA A 403 -31.26 -1.20 -1.26
CA ALA A 403 -30.84 -2.53 -0.84
C ALA A 403 -30.93 -2.73 0.69
N ASN A 404 -30.96 -1.65 1.50
CA ASN A 404 -30.89 -1.70 2.96
C ASN A 404 -31.92 -0.76 3.61
N ARG A 405 -33.13 -0.71 3.05
CA ARG A 405 -34.14 0.27 3.43
C ARG A 405 -34.50 0.22 4.92
N GLU A 406 -34.69 -0.96 5.49
CA GLU A 406 -35.04 -1.12 6.90
C GLU A 406 -34.00 -0.51 7.84
N ARG A 407 -32.70 -0.56 7.43
CA ARG A 407 -31.60 -0.01 8.24
C ARG A 407 -31.51 1.51 8.16
N TYR A 408 -31.83 2.08 6.99
CA TYR A 408 -31.54 3.50 6.70
C TYR A 408 -32.81 4.36 6.49
N ASP A 409 -33.99 3.84 6.82
CA ASP A 409 -35.21 4.65 6.68
C ASP A 409 -35.16 5.88 7.58
N GLY A 410 -35.37 7.05 6.99
CA GLY A 410 -35.27 8.34 7.67
C GLY A 410 -33.85 8.87 7.90
N TYR A 411 -32.81 8.15 7.48
CA TYR A 411 -31.42 8.63 7.65
C TYR A 411 -31.05 9.73 6.67
N THR A 412 -30.21 10.66 7.16
CA THR A 412 -29.52 11.66 6.35
C THR A 412 -28.06 11.28 6.11
N LEU A 413 -27.39 12.01 5.22
CA LEU A 413 -25.97 11.83 4.95
C LEU A 413 -25.11 12.02 6.21
N ARG A 414 -25.36 13.10 6.97
CA ARG A 414 -24.57 13.38 8.19
C ARG A 414 -24.79 12.30 9.24
N GLN A 415 -26.01 11.82 9.41
CA GLN A 415 -26.33 10.78 10.38
C GLN A 415 -25.55 9.49 10.12
N VAL A 416 -25.56 8.97 8.89
CA VAL A 416 -24.83 7.73 8.58
C VAL A 416 -23.32 7.92 8.71
N CYS A 417 -22.80 9.06 8.29
CA CYS A 417 -21.38 9.36 8.38
C CYS A 417 -20.92 9.48 9.84
N ASN A 418 -21.62 10.25 10.65
CA ASN A 418 -21.27 10.47 12.05
C ASN A 418 -21.42 9.19 12.87
N GLU A 419 -22.47 8.39 12.66
CA GLU A 419 -22.63 7.09 13.32
C GLU A 419 -21.45 6.14 13.00
N MET A 420 -21.04 6.08 11.73
CA MET A 420 -19.89 5.26 11.32
C MET A 420 -18.57 5.80 11.86
N HIS A 421 -18.38 7.10 11.85
CA HIS A 421 -17.21 7.77 12.42
C HIS A 421 -17.11 7.52 13.94
N ASP A 422 -18.20 7.69 14.67
CA ASP A 422 -18.28 7.41 16.11
C ASP A 422 -17.96 5.96 16.44
N PHE A 423 -18.45 5.03 15.63
CA PHE A 423 -18.10 3.62 15.76
C PHE A 423 -16.59 3.40 15.59
N TYR A 424 -15.97 3.97 14.53
CA TYR A 424 -14.53 3.84 14.31
C TYR A 424 -13.70 4.49 15.43
N ARG A 425 -14.17 5.61 15.96
CA ARG A 425 -13.56 6.31 17.10
C ARG A 425 -13.64 5.47 18.37
N GLN A 426 -14.81 4.93 18.71
CA GLN A 426 -15.04 4.12 19.90
C GLN A 426 -14.26 2.81 19.87
N ALA A 427 -14.23 2.13 18.73
CA ALA A 427 -13.44 0.92 18.51
C ALA A 427 -11.95 1.21 18.28
N ASN A 428 -11.54 2.48 18.22
CA ASN A 428 -10.15 2.92 17.94
C ASN A 428 -9.53 2.24 16.70
N VAL A 429 -10.31 2.11 15.62
CA VAL A 429 -9.96 1.31 14.44
C VAL A 429 -8.64 1.76 13.80
N LYS A 430 -8.35 3.08 13.77
CA LYS A 430 -7.08 3.59 13.24
C LYS A 430 -5.86 3.06 14.00
N GLU A 431 -5.96 2.92 15.32
CA GLU A 431 -4.87 2.40 16.15
C GLU A 431 -4.73 0.88 15.98
N LEU A 432 -5.84 0.14 15.95
CA LEU A 432 -5.81 -1.29 15.64
C LEU A 432 -5.15 -1.54 14.29
N GLN A 433 -5.53 -0.77 13.26
CA GLN A 433 -4.94 -0.87 11.94
C GLN A 433 -3.43 -0.57 11.95
N ARG A 434 -3.01 0.46 12.70
CA ARG A 434 -1.60 0.81 12.86
C ARG A 434 -0.81 -0.32 13.55
N LEU A 435 -1.36 -0.85 14.64
CA LEU A 435 -0.71 -1.91 15.42
C LEU A 435 -0.53 -3.21 14.65
N CYS A 436 -1.44 -3.57 13.74
CA CYS A 436 -1.31 -4.77 12.91
C CYS A 436 0.04 -4.90 12.19
N PHE A 437 0.76 -3.79 11.98
CA PHE A 437 2.02 -3.76 11.22
C PHE A 437 3.22 -3.31 12.04
N ARG A 438 3.10 -3.27 13.36
CA ARG A 438 4.19 -2.93 14.28
C ARG A 438 4.90 -4.18 14.78
N ALA A 439 6.20 -4.09 15.00
CA ALA A 439 7.02 -5.20 15.51
C ALA A 439 6.51 -5.78 16.84
N THR A 440 5.89 -4.95 17.68
CA THR A 440 5.28 -5.36 18.94
C THR A 440 4.10 -6.30 18.79
N SER A 441 3.42 -6.25 17.64
CA SER A 441 2.22 -7.04 17.35
C SER A 441 2.48 -8.19 16.38
N PHE A 442 3.73 -8.37 15.90
CA PHE A 442 4.03 -9.50 15.03
C PHE A 442 3.87 -10.83 15.79
N PRO A 443 3.00 -11.72 15.28
CA PRO A 443 2.75 -13.01 15.90
C PRO A 443 3.99 -13.90 15.90
N GLU A 444 3.99 -14.93 16.73
CA GLU A 444 4.95 -16.01 16.61
C GLU A 444 4.77 -16.72 15.25
N LEU A 445 5.86 -16.91 14.52
CA LEU A 445 5.89 -17.77 13.35
C LEU A 445 6.10 -19.23 13.81
N ALA A 446 5.02 -19.90 14.20
CA ALA A 446 5.06 -21.23 14.84
C ALA A 446 5.30 -22.38 13.82
N LYS A 447 4.89 -22.18 12.56
CA LYS A 447 5.15 -23.09 11.44
C LYS A 447 5.67 -22.30 10.23
N SER A 448 6.38 -22.97 9.33
CA SER A 448 6.68 -22.32 8.05
C SER A 448 5.38 -22.09 7.27
N PRO A 449 5.30 -21.02 6.43
CA PRO A 449 4.14 -20.82 5.56
C PRO A 449 3.83 -22.04 4.67
N LYS A 450 4.87 -22.78 4.27
CA LYS A 450 4.74 -24.02 3.51
C LYS A 450 4.04 -25.12 4.32
N ASP A 451 4.53 -25.41 5.53
CA ASP A 451 3.98 -26.50 6.36
C ASP A 451 2.52 -26.20 6.78
N ALA A 452 2.20 -24.92 7.03
CA ALA A 452 0.83 -24.51 7.35
C ALA A 452 -0.10 -24.63 6.14
N TYR A 453 0.39 -24.32 4.93
CA TYR A 453 -0.36 -24.51 3.70
C TYR A 453 -0.54 -25.98 3.33
N GLU A 454 0.48 -26.83 3.56
CA GLU A 454 0.38 -28.28 3.39
C GLU A 454 -0.69 -28.88 4.32
N ALA A 455 -0.79 -28.41 5.56
CA ALA A 455 -1.87 -28.82 6.47
C ALA A 455 -3.26 -28.43 5.92
N LEU A 456 -3.40 -27.24 5.32
CA LEU A 456 -4.65 -26.84 4.68
C LEU A 456 -5.02 -27.76 3.51
N VAL A 457 -4.06 -28.10 2.65
CA VAL A 457 -4.25 -29.00 1.50
C VAL A 457 -4.58 -30.43 1.95
N ALA A 458 -3.95 -30.91 3.03
CA ALA A 458 -4.18 -32.21 3.61
C ALA A 458 -5.49 -32.31 4.44
N ASN A 459 -6.25 -31.21 4.56
CA ASN A 459 -7.44 -31.11 5.41
C ASN A 459 -7.14 -31.37 6.91
N GLU A 460 -5.92 -31.02 7.35
CA GLU A 460 -5.49 -31.06 8.74
C GLU A 460 -5.74 -29.71 9.42
N VAL A 461 -6.95 -29.19 9.24
CA VAL A 461 -7.38 -27.87 9.73
C VAL A 461 -8.76 -27.95 10.34
N ASP A 462 -9.03 -27.00 11.25
CA ASP A 462 -10.36 -26.76 11.79
C ASP A 462 -10.88 -25.42 11.23
N TYR A 463 -12.17 -25.39 10.91
CA TYR A 463 -12.90 -24.18 10.51
C TYR A 463 -13.63 -23.62 11.73
N VAL A 464 -13.18 -22.49 12.24
CA VAL A 464 -13.64 -21.96 13.54
C VAL A 464 -14.14 -20.51 13.42
N PRO A 465 -15.08 -20.08 14.28
CA PRO A 465 -15.35 -18.66 14.46
C PRO A 465 -14.05 -17.92 14.79
N LEU A 466 -13.90 -16.71 14.27
CA LEU A 466 -12.64 -15.95 14.41
C LEU A 466 -12.29 -15.67 15.87
N GLU A 467 -13.29 -15.50 16.73
CA GLU A 467 -13.10 -15.32 18.18
C GLU A 467 -12.42 -16.55 18.84
N GLU A 468 -12.57 -17.74 18.25
CA GLU A 468 -11.98 -19.00 18.73
C GLU A 468 -10.61 -19.30 18.12
N ALA A 469 -10.14 -18.43 17.20
CA ALA A 469 -8.81 -18.59 16.59
C ALA A 469 -7.66 -18.27 17.56
N LYS A 470 -7.94 -17.58 18.66
CA LYS A 470 -6.90 -17.20 19.64
C LYS A 470 -6.12 -18.43 20.14
N GLY A 471 -4.77 -18.31 20.13
CA GLY A 471 -3.84 -19.38 20.49
C GLY A 471 -3.57 -20.39 19.37
N ARG A 472 -4.39 -20.43 18.30
CA ARG A 472 -4.27 -21.38 17.18
C ARG A 472 -3.35 -20.84 16.08
N ILE A 473 -2.82 -21.73 15.25
CA ILE A 473 -1.95 -21.37 14.10
C ILE A 473 -2.85 -21.12 12.88
N SER A 474 -2.68 -19.96 12.24
CA SER A 474 -3.40 -19.64 11.00
C SER A 474 -2.98 -20.56 9.86
N ALA A 475 -3.96 -21.13 9.15
CA ALA A 475 -3.74 -21.89 7.91
C ALA A 475 -3.98 -21.03 6.66
N THR A 476 -4.54 -19.83 6.82
CA THR A 476 -4.88 -18.92 5.71
C THR A 476 -4.18 -17.58 5.85
N LEU A 477 -4.04 -16.88 4.73
CA LEU A 477 -3.67 -15.47 4.70
C LEU A 477 -4.92 -14.65 4.93
N ALA A 478 -5.03 -13.99 6.09
CA ALA A 478 -6.16 -13.11 6.37
C ALA A 478 -5.81 -11.64 6.12
N LEU A 479 -6.68 -10.95 5.38
CA LEU A 479 -6.52 -9.55 5.01
C LEU A 479 -7.87 -8.86 4.75
N ILE A 480 -7.84 -7.52 4.75
CA ILE A 480 -8.93 -6.66 4.25
C ILE A 480 -8.46 -6.06 2.93
N TYR A 481 -9.31 -6.11 1.91
CA TYR A 481 -9.00 -5.59 0.57
C TYR A 481 -9.95 -4.44 0.17
N PRO A 482 -9.45 -3.39 -0.47
CA PRO A 482 -8.06 -2.96 -0.58
C PRO A 482 -7.46 -2.54 0.77
N PRO A 483 -6.14 -2.59 1.00
CA PRO A 483 -5.04 -2.71 0.06
C PRO A 483 -4.54 -4.15 -0.16
N GLY A 484 -5.11 -5.15 0.49
CA GLY A 484 -4.68 -6.53 0.30
C GLY A 484 -3.35 -6.88 0.98
N ILE A 485 -3.00 -6.18 2.07
CA ILE A 485 -1.82 -6.50 2.87
C ILE A 485 -2.21 -7.57 3.90
N GLY A 486 -1.44 -8.66 3.92
CA GLY A 486 -1.66 -9.71 4.91
C GLY A 486 -1.52 -9.18 6.34
N VAL A 487 -2.59 -9.30 7.10
CA VAL A 487 -2.60 -8.99 8.53
C VAL A 487 -1.99 -10.15 9.30
N ILE A 488 -2.45 -11.37 9.04
CA ILE A 488 -1.84 -12.61 9.52
C ILE A 488 -1.59 -13.56 8.34
N VAL A 489 -0.52 -14.35 8.38
CA VAL A 489 -0.17 -15.27 7.31
C VAL A 489 -0.16 -16.72 7.81
N PRO A 490 -0.27 -17.73 6.92
CA PRO A 490 -0.14 -19.12 7.30
C PRO A 490 1.14 -19.39 8.08
N GLY A 491 0.98 -20.12 9.18
CA GLY A 491 2.07 -20.44 10.09
C GLY A 491 2.26 -19.47 11.25
N GLU A 492 1.68 -18.28 11.20
CA GLU A 492 1.63 -17.36 12.32
C GLU A 492 0.56 -17.81 13.34
N ARG A 493 0.85 -17.67 14.62
CA ARG A 493 -0.09 -18.00 15.72
C ARG A 493 -0.90 -16.78 16.10
N TRP A 494 -2.20 -16.94 16.32
CA TRP A 494 -3.06 -15.93 16.93
C TRP A 494 -2.74 -15.79 18.43
N ASP A 495 -1.47 -15.46 18.76
CA ASP A 495 -0.99 -15.29 20.12
C ASP A 495 -1.44 -13.95 20.73
N ASP A 496 -1.01 -13.65 21.97
CA ASP A 496 -1.39 -12.39 22.63
C ASP A 496 -0.86 -11.15 21.89
N ARG A 497 0.24 -11.27 21.13
CA ARG A 497 0.76 -10.17 20.30
C ARG A 497 -0.14 -9.90 19.10
N ALA A 498 -0.81 -10.91 18.59
CA ALA A 498 -1.78 -10.80 17.49
C ALA A 498 -3.14 -10.25 17.94
N GLN A 499 -3.34 -9.95 19.23
CA GLN A 499 -4.63 -9.42 19.72
C GLN A 499 -5.12 -8.20 18.93
N PRO A 500 -4.29 -7.17 18.60
CA PRO A 500 -4.74 -6.06 17.77
C PRO A 500 -5.23 -6.47 16.38
N MET A 501 -4.67 -7.55 15.81
CA MET A 501 -5.10 -8.10 14.51
C MET A 501 -6.49 -8.74 14.63
N LEU A 502 -6.70 -9.51 15.68
CA LEU A 502 -7.99 -10.13 15.98
C LEU A 502 -9.06 -9.06 16.20
N ASP A 503 -8.77 -8.08 17.06
CA ASP A 503 -9.68 -6.97 17.37
C ASP A 503 -10.01 -6.14 16.13
N TYR A 504 -9.05 -5.95 15.22
CA TYR A 504 -9.25 -5.26 13.95
C TYR A 504 -10.27 -5.97 13.06
N PHE A 505 -10.17 -7.29 12.89
CA PHE A 505 -11.16 -8.06 12.14
C PHE A 505 -12.52 -8.09 12.82
N LEU A 506 -12.57 -8.21 14.14
CA LEU A 506 -13.83 -8.20 14.90
C LEU A 506 -14.53 -6.84 14.84
N ALA A 507 -13.76 -5.74 14.81
CA ALA A 507 -14.32 -4.41 14.56
C ALA A 507 -14.96 -4.33 13.16
N PHE A 508 -14.33 -4.90 12.14
CA PHE A 508 -14.95 -4.96 10.80
C PHE A 508 -16.15 -5.92 10.73
N GLN A 509 -16.14 -7.04 11.44
CA GLN A 509 -17.32 -7.91 11.58
C GLN A 509 -18.51 -7.12 12.14
N GLU A 510 -18.28 -6.34 13.19
CA GLU A 510 -19.33 -5.50 13.77
C GLU A 510 -19.73 -4.35 12.82
N SER A 511 -18.78 -3.73 12.13
CA SER A 511 -19.05 -2.72 11.09
C SER A 511 -19.96 -3.28 10.00
N PHE A 512 -19.74 -4.51 9.54
CA PHE A 512 -20.58 -5.16 8.53
C PHE A 512 -22.01 -5.41 9.00
N ASN A 513 -22.18 -5.69 10.29
CA ASN A 513 -23.50 -5.84 10.89
C ASN A 513 -24.23 -4.51 11.07
N ARG A 514 -23.52 -3.44 11.40
CA ARG A 514 -24.11 -2.10 11.62
C ARG A 514 -24.35 -1.32 10.34
N PHE A 515 -23.40 -1.41 9.38
CA PHE A 515 -23.38 -0.55 8.21
C PHE A 515 -23.47 -1.37 6.92
N SER A 516 -24.57 -2.13 6.79
CA SER A 516 -24.84 -2.93 5.58
C SER A 516 -24.82 -2.05 4.32
N GLY A 517 -24.16 -2.53 3.26
CA GLY A 517 -23.93 -1.78 2.02
C GLY A 517 -22.61 -1.00 1.98
N PHE A 518 -21.87 -0.93 3.09
CA PHE A 518 -20.54 -0.29 3.14
C PHE A 518 -19.40 -1.28 3.46
N ASN A 519 -19.63 -2.56 3.15
CA ASN A 519 -18.69 -3.62 3.47
C ASN A 519 -17.43 -3.55 2.61
N TYR A 520 -16.29 -3.86 3.23
CA TYR A 520 -15.03 -4.14 2.54
C TYR A 520 -14.96 -5.61 2.12
N GLU A 521 -14.12 -5.92 1.16
CA GLU A 521 -13.77 -7.30 0.86
C GLU A 521 -12.83 -7.83 1.94
N VAL A 522 -13.07 -9.03 2.44
CA VAL A 522 -12.17 -9.75 3.35
C VAL A 522 -11.74 -11.05 2.67
N GLN A 523 -10.47 -11.43 2.83
CA GLN A 523 -9.90 -12.66 2.29
C GLN A 523 -9.24 -13.46 3.42
N GLY A 524 -9.29 -14.81 3.34
CA GLY A 524 -8.78 -15.70 4.39
C GLY A 524 -9.59 -15.70 5.68
N VAL A 525 -10.60 -14.84 5.74
CA VAL A 525 -11.66 -14.79 6.72
C VAL A 525 -12.98 -14.87 5.95
N PHE A 526 -13.86 -15.75 6.36
CA PHE A 526 -15.08 -16.10 5.64
C PHE A 526 -16.30 -15.60 6.40
N GLN A 527 -17.25 -15.02 5.67
CA GLN A 527 -18.48 -14.48 6.24
C GLN A 527 -19.56 -15.58 6.30
N GLU A 528 -20.02 -15.88 7.50
CA GLU A 528 -21.15 -16.77 7.73
C GLU A 528 -22.32 -15.99 8.34
N ARG A 529 -23.56 -16.41 8.07
CA ARG A 529 -24.73 -15.86 8.76
C ARG A 529 -25.16 -16.82 9.88
N VAL A 530 -24.99 -16.35 11.11
CA VAL A 530 -25.39 -17.08 12.32
C VAL A 530 -26.40 -16.20 13.06
N ASP A 531 -27.59 -16.72 13.27
CA ASP A 531 -28.73 -16.01 13.93
C ASP A 531 -29.00 -14.60 13.33
N GLY A 532 -28.95 -14.50 12.02
CA GLY A 532 -29.17 -13.26 11.27
C GLY A 532 -28.00 -12.26 11.24
N ARG A 533 -26.93 -12.53 11.98
CA ARG A 533 -25.72 -11.68 12.01
C ARG A 533 -24.58 -12.28 11.21
N ILE A 534 -23.72 -11.42 10.66
CA ILE A 534 -22.46 -11.82 10.04
C ILE A 534 -21.48 -12.20 11.14
N LYS A 535 -20.91 -13.40 11.02
CA LYS A 535 -19.80 -13.92 11.82
C LYS A 535 -18.62 -14.26 10.90
N PHE A 536 -17.43 -13.87 11.32
CA PHE A 536 -16.21 -14.23 10.60
C PHE A 536 -15.70 -15.58 11.09
N HIS A 537 -15.30 -16.42 10.14
CA HIS A 537 -14.67 -17.72 10.38
C HIS A 537 -13.32 -17.78 9.64
N THR A 538 -12.41 -18.60 10.13
CA THR A 538 -11.11 -18.83 9.49
C THR A 538 -10.68 -20.28 9.65
N TYR A 539 -9.71 -20.71 8.83
CA TYR A 539 -9.06 -22.01 9.00
C TYR A 539 -7.82 -21.87 9.88
N VAL A 540 -7.73 -22.74 10.87
CA VAL A 540 -6.58 -22.89 11.76
C VAL A 540 -6.03 -24.30 11.68
N VAL A 541 -4.71 -24.47 11.82
CA VAL A 541 -4.07 -25.79 11.79
C VAL A 541 -4.52 -26.59 12.99
N ARG A 542 -4.84 -27.86 12.76
CA ARG A 542 -5.17 -28.81 13.84
C ARG A 542 -3.88 -29.19 14.57
N GLU A 543 -3.85 -28.94 15.88
CA GLU A 543 -2.72 -29.26 16.77
C GLU A 543 -3.02 -30.48 17.62
#